data_aaed22ec94439b7ccd85166551a43526
#
_entry.id   aaed22ec94439b7ccd85166551a43526
#
_cell.length_a   1.000
_cell.length_b   1.000
_cell.length_c   1.000
_cell.angle_alpha   90.00
_cell.angle_beta   90.00
_cell.angle_gamma   90.00
#
_symmetry.space_group_name_H-M   'P 1'
#
loop_
_entity.id
_entity.type
_entity.pdbx_description
1 polymer ?
#
loop_
_entity_poly.entity_id
_entity_poly.type
_entity_poly.pdbx_seq_one_letter_code
_entity_poly.pdbx_strand_id
1 'polypeptide(L)'
;MKKTLCVVLAFSGIGLASPLWAAEYYRWIDESGVLHITDNLHNVPPEQRPGASRIQAQESPRIPEPEIKAPPRTASIPIEKHGSVVIIQATLNNKRSAKFVVDTGASYTLISSALARDLSIDVGSNPKTLSFQTANGLIQAPVTNLDSIAVGGMEIRNLPTAVHDAIPDPQVAGLLGLNFLSNFKMDIDTQKGVLHLEKK
;
A
#
# COMPACT_ATOMS: atom_id res chain seq x y z
N MET A 1 65.23 1.01 28.84
CA MET A 1 64.59 1.00 27.48
C MET A 1 63.96 -0.36 27.24
N LYS A 2 62.64 -0.48 27.45
CA LYS A 2 61.89 -1.74 27.21
C LYS A 2 61.13 -1.58 25.91
N LYS A 3 61.43 -2.40 24.89
CA LYS A 3 60.75 -2.44 23.61
C LYS A 3 59.53 -3.38 23.76
N THR A 4 58.34 -2.82 23.63
CA THR A 4 57.09 -3.59 23.59
C THR A 4 56.82 -4.04 22.16
N LEU A 5 56.76 -5.37 21.95
CA LEU A 5 56.48 -6.02 20.69
C LEU A 5 54.96 -6.16 20.55
N CYS A 6 54.34 -5.44 19.59
CA CYS A 6 52.92 -5.64 19.22
C CYS A 6 52.84 -6.81 18.24
N VAL A 7 52.22 -7.88 18.68
CA VAL A 7 51.82 -9.00 17.76
C VAL A 7 50.43 -8.69 17.22
N VAL A 8 50.36 -8.45 15.89
CA VAL A 8 49.11 -8.36 15.17
C VAL A 8 48.69 -9.74 14.74
N LEU A 9 47.63 -10.29 15.34
CA LEU A 9 46.98 -11.52 14.92
C LEU A 9 46.00 -11.21 13.79
N ALA A 10 46.39 -11.58 12.55
CA ALA A 10 45.51 -11.57 11.41
C ALA A 10 44.55 -12.79 11.51
N PHE A 11 43.28 -12.53 11.76
CA PHE A 11 42.21 -13.55 11.66
C PHE A 11 41.83 -13.71 10.20
N SER A 12 42.34 -14.76 9.53
CA SER A 12 41.88 -15.23 8.23
C SER A 12 40.54 -15.97 8.45
N GLY A 13 39.42 -15.30 8.20
CA GLY A 13 38.12 -15.92 8.15
C GLY A 13 37.98 -16.81 6.92
N ILE A 14 38.16 -18.12 7.10
CA ILE A 14 37.79 -19.12 6.08
C ILE A 14 36.25 -19.21 6.12
N GLY A 15 35.60 -18.58 5.14
CA GLY A 15 34.16 -18.74 4.90
C GLY A 15 33.91 -20.18 4.43
N LEU A 16 33.35 -21.01 5.31
CA LEU A 16 32.79 -22.31 4.94
C LEU A 16 31.54 -22.05 4.06
N ALA A 17 31.72 -22.10 2.75
CA ALA A 17 30.61 -22.19 1.80
C ALA A 17 29.94 -23.55 2.03
N SER A 18 28.78 -23.57 2.68
CA SER A 18 27.95 -24.76 2.78
C SER A 18 27.52 -25.17 1.35
N PRO A 19 27.71 -26.42 0.93
CA PRO A 19 27.24 -26.86 -0.37
C PRO A 19 25.70 -26.79 -0.36
N LEU A 20 25.12 -25.99 -1.24
CA LEU A 20 23.70 -26.03 -1.57
C LEU A 20 23.42 -27.41 -2.18
N TRP A 21 22.86 -28.31 -1.39
CA TRP A 21 22.39 -29.59 -1.89
C TRP A 21 21.13 -29.33 -2.71
N ALA A 22 21.24 -29.46 -4.03
CA ALA A 22 20.07 -29.47 -4.90
C ALA A 22 19.19 -30.67 -4.48
N ALA A 23 17.92 -30.38 -4.15
CA ALA A 23 16.97 -31.40 -3.80
C ALA A 23 16.76 -32.32 -5.02
N GLU A 24 17.00 -33.61 -4.84
CA GLU A 24 16.81 -34.63 -5.86
C GLU A 24 15.43 -35.24 -5.70
N TYR A 25 14.68 -35.30 -6.79
CA TYR A 25 13.38 -35.96 -6.82
C TYR A 25 13.38 -37.09 -7.81
N TYR A 26 12.62 -38.15 -7.49
CA TYR A 26 12.42 -39.34 -8.33
C TYR A 26 10.96 -39.36 -8.77
N ARG A 27 10.72 -39.57 -10.07
CA ARG A 27 9.38 -39.74 -10.61
C ARG A 27 9.24 -41.08 -11.33
N TRP A 28 8.09 -41.70 -11.16
CA TRP A 28 7.72 -42.92 -11.91
C TRP A 28 6.22 -42.92 -12.17
N ILE A 29 5.80 -43.77 -13.12
CA ILE A 29 4.39 -43.98 -13.43
C ILE A 29 4.10 -45.44 -13.04
N ASP A 30 3.05 -45.65 -12.22
CA ASP A 30 2.62 -46.98 -11.83
C ASP A 30 1.81 -47.66 -12.95
N GLU A 31 1.46 -48.95 -12.74
CA GLU A 31 0.70 -49.75 -13.70
C GLU A 31 -0.70 -49.20 -14.01
N SER A 32 -1.23 -48.37 -13.12
CA SER A 32 -2.51 -47.67 -13.25
C SER A 32 -2.38 -46.36 -14.04
N GLY A 33 -1.16 -45.95 -14.43
CA GLY A 33 -0.88 -44.71 -15.16
C GLY A 33 -0.78 -43.47 -14.26
N VAL A 34 -0.66 -43.64 -12.93
CA VAL A 34 -0.54 -42.52 -11.97
C VAL A 34 0.93 -42.13 -11.85
N LEU A 35 1.18 -40.83 -11.97
CA LEU A 35 2.50 -40.24 -11.75
C LEU A 35 2.76 -40.02 -10.26
N HIS A 36 3.85 -40.63 -9.78
CA HIS A 36 4.35 -40.47 -8.42
C HIS A 36 5.64 -39.67 -8.42
N ILE A 37 5.84 -38.84 -7.37
CA ILE A 37 7.05 -38.06 -7.14
C ILE A 37 7.46 -38.23 -5.66
N THR A 38 8.74 -38.46 -5.41
CA THR A 38 9.32 -38.54 -4.07
C THR A 38 10.72 -37.94 -4.04
N ASP A 39 11.16 -37.48 -2.89
CA ASP A 39 12.51 -37.00 -2.59
C ASP A 39 13.44 -38.17 -2.13
N ASN A 40 12.90 -39.37 -1.96
CA ASN A 40 13.66 -40.53 -1.46
C ASN A 40 13.48 -41.75 -2.36
N LEU A 41 14.57 -42.22 -2.94
CA LEU A 41 14.59 -43.40 -3.81
C LEU A 41 14.06 -44.67 -3.11
N HIS A 42 14.16 -44.78 -1.78
CA HIS A 42 13.67 -45.94 -1.04
C HIS A 42 12.12 -46.02 -1.04
N ASN A 43 11.45 -44.91 -1.27
CA ASN A 43 9.98 -44.87 -1.40
C ASN A 43 9.50 -45.35 -2.79
N VAL A 44 10.41 -45.51 -3.76
CA VAL A 44 10.09 -46.09 -5.07
C VAL A 44 10.04 -47.62 -4.95
N PRO A 45 8.91 -48.28 -5.30
CA PRO A 45 8.82 -49.72 -5.29
C PRO A 45 9.97 -50.36 -6.08
N PRO A 46 10.57 -51.45 -5.60
CA PRO A 46 11.76 -52.08 -6.25
C PRO A 46 11.58 -52.39 -7.74
N GLU A 47 10.38 -52.79 -8.13
CA GLU A 47 10.00 -53.12 -9.51
C GLU A 47 9.91 -51.90 -10.42
N GLN A 48 9.66 -50.67 -9.83
CA GLN A 48 9.53 -49.42 -10.56
C GLN A 48 10.84 -48.64 -10.62
N ARG A 49 11.85 -49.02 -9.81
CA ARG A 49 13.15 -48.30 -9.76
C ARG A 49 13.88 -48.21 -11.09
N PRO A 50 13.89 -49.27 -11.94
CA PRO A 50 14.56 -49.20 -13.24
C PRO A 50 13.92 -48.17 -14.20
N GLY A 51 12.61 -47.85 -14.02
CA GLY A 51 11.86 -46.89 -14.80
C GLY A 51 11.77 -45.51 -14.17
N ALA A 52 12.24 -45.33 -12.93
CA ALA A 52 12.18 -44.05 -12.24
C ALA A 52 13.21 -43.08 -12.80
N SER A 53 12.77 -41.94 -13.25
CA SER A 53 13.65 -40.87 -13.71
C SER A 53 13.96 -39.86 -12.60
N ARG A 54 15.24 -39.53 -12.48
CA ARG A 54 15.73 -38.53 -11.55
C ARG A 54 15.45 -37.12 -12.11
N ILE A 55 14.82 -36.30 -11.34
CA ILE A 55 14.60 -34.87 -11.66
C ILE A 55 15.46 -34.06 -10.71
N GLN A 56 16.39 -33.30 -11.22
CA GLN A 56 16.99 -32.23 -10.44
C GLN A 56 15.98 -31.07 -10.44
N ALA A 57 15.57 -30.62 -9.27
CA ALA A 57 14.81 -29.39 -9.19
C ALA A 57 15.72 -28.26 -9.71
N GLN A 58 15.58 -27.90 -10.98
CA GLN A 58 16.06 -26.61 -11.44
C GLN A 58 15.24 -25.59 -10.66
N GLU A 59 15.93 -24.75 -9.90
CA GLU A 59 15.26 -23.57 -9.36
C GLU A 59 14.55 -22.90 -10.53
N SER A 60 13.22 -22.96 -10.52
CA SER A 60 12.43 -22.14 -11.43
C SER A 60 12.93 -20.71 -11.27
N PRO A 61 13.14 -19.95 -12.36
CA PRO A 61 13.48 -18.55 -12.23
C PRO A 61 12.52 -17.95 -11.21
N ARG A 62 13.04 -17.47 -10.08
CA ARG A 62 12.22 -16.77 -9.10
C ARG A 62 11.58 -15.64 -9.85
N ILE A 63 10.29 -15.77 -10.13
CA ILE A 63 9.50 -14.59 -10.52
C ILE A 63 9.71 -13.64 -9.35
N PRO A 64 10.28 -12.43 -9.57
CA PRO A 64 10.46 -11.49 -8.50
C PRO A 64 9.10 -11.32 -7.83
N GLU A 65 9.00 -11.78 -6.59
CA GLU A 65 7.82 -11.50 -5.77
C GLU A 65 7.65 -9.98 -5.79
N PRO A 66 6.46 -9.46 -6.14
CA PRO A 66 6.28 -8.02 -6.21
C PRO A 66 6.70 -7.46 -4.87
N GLU A 67 7.76 -6.67 -4.87
CA GLU A 67 8.30 -6.01 -3.69
C GLU A 67 7.18 -5.14 -3.12
N ILE A 68 6.49 -5.63 -2.10
CA ILE A 68 5.49 -4.86 -1.37
C ILE A 68 6.26 -3.77 -0.64
N LYS A 69 6.49 -2.66 -1.34
CA LYS A 69 7.10 -1.47 -0.72
C LYS A 69 6.23 -1.07 0.43
N ALA A 70 6.81 -1.05 1.63
CA ALA A 70 6.15 -0.49 2.79
C ALA A 70 5.63 0.93 2.42
N PRO A 71 4.41 1.30 2.87
CA PRO A 71 3.86 2.62 2.56
C PRO A 71 4.83 3.70 3.01
N PRO A 72 4.99 4.78 2.23
CA PRO A 72 5.92 5.85 2.56
C PRO A 72 5.57 6.46 3.92
N ARG A 73 6.58 6.82 4.70
CA ARG A 73 6.39 7.53 5.98
C ARG A 73 6.33 9.04 5.81
N THR A 74 6.81 9.54 4.69
CA THR A 74 6.81 10.95 4.31
C THR A 74 6.39 11.09 2.84
N ALA A 75 5.71 12.19 2.52
CA ALA A 75 5.35 12.54 1.15
C ALA A 75 5.49 14.02 0.91
N SER A 76 5.90 14.40 -0.31
CA SER A 76 5.92 15.76 -0.81
C SER A 76 4.93 15.85 -1.98
N ILE A 77 3.87 16.61 -1.82
CA ILE A 77 2.72 16.65 -2.73
C ILE A 77 2.66 18.03 -3.38
N PRO A 78 2.66 18.13 -4.72
CA PRO A 78 2.43 19.40 -5.40
C PRO A 78 1.07 19.98 -5.01
N ILE A 79 1.02 21.30 -4.76
CA ILE A 79 -0.21 22.01 -4.47
C ILE A 79 -0.57 22.97 -5.61
N GLU A 80 -1.87 23.12 -5.86
CA GLU A 80 -2.40 24.24 -6.62
C GLU A 80 -2.93 25.28 -5.65
N LYS A 81 -2.69 26.56 -5.91
CA LYS A 81 -3.11 27.67 -5.04
C LYS A 81 -4.13 28.52 -5.75
N HIS A 82 -5.32 28.63 -5.17
CA HIS A 82 -6.36 29.54 -5.62
C HIS A 82 -6.65 30.55 -4.49
N GLY A 83 -5.97 31.71 -4.54
CA GLY A 83 -6.01 32.68 -3.44
C GLY A 83 -5.41 32.11 -2.16
N SER A 84 -6.20 31.99 -1.10
CA SER A 84 -5.83 31.38 0.18
C SER A 84 -6.10 29.86 0.25
N VAL A 85 -6.74 29.29 -0.77
CA VAL A 85 -7.13 27.89 -0.79
C VAL A 85 -6.00 27.05 -1.37
N VAL A 86 -5.67 25.97 -0.70
CA VAL A 86 -4.69 24.97 -1.13
C VAL A 86 -5.45 23.75 -1.67
N ILE A 87 -5.15 23.37 -2.91
CA ILE A 87 -5.77 22.25 -3.60
C ILE A 87 -4.69 21.19 -3.88
N ILE A 88 -5.01 19.95 -3.64
CA ILE A 88 -4.15 18.78 -3.89
C ILE A 88 -4.91 17.71 -4.64
N GLN A 89 -4.16 16.75 -5.19
CA GLN A 89 -4.73 15.55 -5.79
C GLN A 89 -4.77 14.41 -4.77
N ALA A 90 -5.92 13.76 -4.64
CA ALA A 90 -6.10 12.55 -3.84
C ALA A 90 -6.64 11.40 -4.71
N THR A 91 -6.27 10.18 -4.37
CA THR A 91 -6.78 8.96 -5.01
C THR A 91 -7.72 8.24 -4.05
N LEU A 92 -8.95 7.95 -4.48
CA LEU A 92 -9.99 7.32 -3.68
C LEU A 92 -10.22 5.89 -4.14
N ASN A 93 -10.35 4.98 -3.17
CA ASN A 93 -10.64 3.55 -3.37
C ASN A 93 -9.70 2.89 -4.41
N ASN A 94 -8.47 3.41 -4.55
CA ASN A 94 -7.49 3.00 -5.58
C ASN A 94 -8.05 3.01 -7.04
N LYS A 95 -9.13 3.77 -7.28
CA LYS A 95 -9.85 3.80 -8.57
C LYS A 95 -9.89 5.17 -9.22
N ARG A 96 -10.08 6.23 -8.45
CA ARG A 96 -10.34 7.57 -8.96
C ARG A 96 -9.45 8.60 -8.31
N SER A 97 -8.75 9.38 -9.12
CA SER A 97 -8.02 10.57 -8.65
C SER A 97 -8.86 11.82 -8.89
N ALA A 98 -8.90 12.71 -7.88
CA ALA A 98 -9.67 13.94 -7.94
C ALA A 98 -8.99 15.04 -7.10
N LYS A 99 -9.34 16.30 -7.37
CA LYS A 99 -8.83 17.47 -6.65
C LYS A 99 -9.62 17.73 -5.38
N PHE A 100 -8.90 18.04 -4.31
CA PHE A 100 -9.45 18.30 -2.98
C PHE A 100 -8.87 19.58 -2.39
N VAL A 101 -9.70 20.36 -1.73
CA VAL A 101 -9.26 21.45 -0.85
C VAL A 101 -8.68 20.85 0.43
N VAL A 102 -7.54 21.33 0.88
CA VAL A 102 -7.00 21.05 2.22
C VAL A 102 -7.70 21.97 3.21
N ASP A 103 -8.53 21.40 4.09
CA ASP A 103 -9.35 22.18 5.03
C ASP A 103 -9.19 21.70 6.48
N THR A 104 -8.34 22.38 7.22
CA THR A 104 -8.12 22.11 8.66
C THR A 104 -9.27 22.57 9.56
N GLY A 105 -10.23 23.34 9.02
CA GLY A 105 -11.45 23.75 9.72
C GLY A 105 -12.57 22.70 9.65
N ALA A 106 -12.50 21.77 8.71
CA ALA A 106 -13.47 20.71 8.55
C ALA A 106 -13.12 19.49 9.40
N SER A 107 -14.06 19.01 10.22
CA SER A 107 -13.86 17.78 11.01
C SER A 107 -13.88 16.51 10.16
N TYR A 108 -14.65 16.51 9.07
CA TYR A 108 -14.84 15.38 8.15
C TYR A 108 -14.36 15.73 6.75
N THR A 109 -13.79 14.73 6.08
CA THR A 109 -13.61 14.74 4.63
C THR A 109 -14.98 14.74 3.96
N LEU A 110 -15.13 15.50 2.89
CA LEU A 110 -16.36 15.64 2.13
C LEU A 110 -16.09 15.38 0.66
N ILE A 111 -16.97 14.64 0.02
CA ILE A 111 -16.95 14.40 -1.44
C ILE A 111 -18.23 14.91 -2.09
N SER A 112 -18.13 15.31 -3.35
CA SER A 112 -19.30 15.69 -4.14
C SER A 112 -20.19 14.47 -4.45
N SER A 113 -21.47 14.74 -4.68
CA SER A 113 -22.42 13.71 -5.14
C SER A 113 -22.00 13.10 -6.46
N ALA A 114 -21.34 13.86 -7.34
CA ALA A 114 -20.80 13.36 -8.60
C ALA A 114 -19.68 12.34 -8.35
N LEU A 115 -18.71 12.65 -7.49
CA LEU A 115 -17.62 11.73 -7.17
C LEU A 115 -18.13 10.48 -6.43
N ALA A 116 -19.14 10.61 -5.56
CA ALA A 116 -19.75 9.46 -4.91
C ALA A 116 -20.35 8.48 -5.93
N ARG A 117 -21.07 9.00 -6.94
CA ARG A 117 -21.60 8.18 -8.07
C ARG A 117 -20.49 7.53 -8.87
N ASP A 118 -19.43 8.26 -9.22
CA ASP A 118 -18.27 7.74 -9.97
C ASP A 118 -17.58 6.58 -9.23
N LEU A 119 -17.59 6.61 -7.90
CA LEU A 119 -17.04 5.57 -7.04
C LEU A 119 -18.03 4.44 -6.76
N SER A 120 -19.25 4.51 -7.31
CA SER A 120 -20.36 3.58 -7.03
C SER A 120 -20.68 3.48 -5.53
N ILE A 121 -20.57 4.61 -4.83
CA ILE A 121 -20.92 4.72 -3.43
C ILE A 121 -22.43 4.96 -3.34
N ASP A 122 -23.14 3.96 -2.87
CA ASP A 122 -24.56 4.09 -2.54
C ASP A 122 -24.71 4.56 -1.10
N VAL A 123 -25.26 5.76 -0.93
CA VAL A 123 -25.59 6.28 0.40
C VAL A 123 -26.92 5.69 0.92
N GLY A 124 -27.59 4.87 0.11
CA GLY A 124 -28.87 4.23 0.46
C GLY A 124 -30.06 5.16 0.42
N SER A 125 -31.26 4.58 0.51
CA SER A 125 -32.54 5.32 0.53
C SER A 125 -32.85 5.96 1.90
N ASN A 126 -32.17 5.51 2.97
CA ASN A 126 -32.28 6.08 4.33
C ASN A 126 -30.88 6.22 4.95
N PRO A 127 -30.06 7.19 4.44
CA PRO A 127 -28.67 7.31 4.88
C PRO A 127 -28.54 7.81 6.31
N LYS A 128 -27.49 7.34 6.99
CA LYS A 128 -27.07 7.98 8.24
C LYS A 128 -26.62 9.41 7.93
N THR A 129 -27.33 10.38 8.43
CA THR A 129 -27.08 11.80 8.19
C THR A 129 -26.49 12.45 9.43
N LEU A 130 -25.51 13.33 9.26
CA LEU A 130 -24.95 14.20 10.30
C LEU A 130 -25.19 15.66 9.95
N SER A 131 -25.29 16.49 11.00
CA SER A 131 -25.34 17.96 10.87
C SER A 131 -23.94 18.53 10.93
N PHE A 132 -23.61 19.40 9.99
CA PHE A 132 -22.32 20.08 9.92
C PHE A 132 -22.52 21.59 9.98
N GLN A 133 -21.79 22.26 10.87
CA GLN A 133 -21.72 23.71 10.87
C GLN A 133 -20.71 24.15 9.81
N THR A 134 -21.14 24.98 8.87
CA THR A 134 -20.30 25.55 7.81
C THR A 134 -20.32 27.07 7.87
N ALA A 135 -19.46 27.75 7.11
CA ALA A 135 -19.48 29.19 6.98
C ALA A 135 -20.83 29.74 6.46
N ASN A 136 -21.57 28.92 5.69
CA ASN A 136 -22.86 29.28 5.09
C ASN A 136 -24.07 28.82 5.94
N GLY A 137 -23.82 28.34 7.18
CA GLY A 137 -24.86 27.84 8.07
C GLY A 137 -24.80 26.32 8.30
N LEU A 138 -25.88 25.82 8.92
CA LEU A 138 -26.02 24.39 9.22
C LEU A 138 -26.46 23.63 7.98
N ILE A 139 -25.73 22.56 7.64
CA ILE A 139 -26.12 21.62 6.59
C ILE A 139 -26.31 20.22 7.17
N GLN A 140 -27.12 19.42 6.51
CA GLN A 140 -27.22 17.98 6.78
C GLN A 140 -26.68 17.22 5.59
N ALA A 141 -25.78 16.26 5.84
CA ALA A 141 -25.18 15.45 4.79
C ALA A 141 -25.14 13.97 5.18
N PRO A 142 -25.45 13.07 4.25
CA PRO A 142 -25.26 11.65 4.46
C PRO A 142 -23.77 11.33 4.65
N VAL A 143 -23.50 10.38 5.55
CA VAL A 143 -22.14 9.91 5.84
C VAL A 143 -21.99 8.46 5.43
N THR A 144 -20.92 8.17 4.72
CA THR A 144 -20.50 6.84 4.29
C THR A 144 -19.04 6.63 4.66
N ASN A 145 -18.49 5.45 4.36
CA ASN A 145 -17.06 5.17 4.51
C ASN A 145 -16.43 5.03 3.12
N LEU A 146 -15.31 5.73 2.91
CA LEU A 146 -14.40 5.41 1.80
C LEU A 146 -13.56 4.20 2.20
N ASP A 147 -13.40 3.22 1.29
CA ASP A 147 -12.50 2.10 1.50
C ASP A 147 -11.08 2.59 1.72
N SER A 148 -10.66 3.59 0.92
CA SER A 148 -9.38 4.26 1.10
C SER A 148 -9.35 5.65 0.47
N ILE A 149 -8.50 6.51 1.01
CA ILE A 149 -8.07 7.76 0.39
C ILE A 149 -6.56 7.92 0.56
N ALA A 150 -5.88 8.26 -0.53
CA ALA A 150 -4.43 8.40 -0.55
C ALA A 150 -4.01 9.75 -1.13
N VAL A 151 -3.02 10.39 -0.51
CA VAL A 151 -2.39 11.64 -0.93
C VAL A 151 -0.89 11.44 -0.95
N GLY A 152 -0.25 11.53 -2.12
CA GLY A 152 1.19 11.29 -2.25
C GLY A 152 1.63 9.89 -1.79
N GLY A 153 0.74 8.89 -1.87
CA GLY A 153 0.98 7.54 -1.37
C GLY A 153 0.71 7.34 0.14
N MET A 154 0.36 8.41 0.86
CA MET A 154 -0.07 8.34 2.26
C MET A 154 -1.55 7.95 2.29
N GLU A 155 -1.84 6.70 2.64
CA GLU A 155 -3.19 6.13 2.60
C GLU A 155 -3.81 6.03 3.99
N ILE A 156 -5.11 6.39 4.08
CA ILE A 156 -6.00 6.10 5.21
C ILE A 156 -7.15 5.24 4.69
N ARG A 157 -7.48 4.20 5.42
CA ARG A 157 -8.57 3.25 5.08
C ARG A 157 -9.77 3.45 5.99
N ASN A 158 -10.95 3.03 5.49
CA ASN A 158 -12.22 3.11 6.21
C ASN A 158 -12.52 4.52 6.75
N LEU A 159 -12.28 5.54 5.90
CA LEU A 159 -12.44 6.93 6.31
C LEU A 159 -13.91 7.36 6.27
N PRO A 160 -14.54 7.73 7.41
CA PRO A 160 -15.86 8.33 7.42
C PRO A 160 -15.88 9.62 6.60
N THR A 161 -16.79 9.71 5.63
CA THR A 161 -16.81 10.78 4.64
C THR A 161 -18.24 11.25 4.42
N ALA A 162 -18.45 12.56 4.43
CA ALA A 162 -19.73 13.16 4.11
C ALA A 162 -19.89 13.31 2.59
N VAL A 163 -21.13 13.20 2.10
CA VAL A 163 -21.45 13.44 0.69
C VAL A 163 -22.30 14.70 0.59
N HIS A 164 -21.75 15.74 -0.01
CA HIS A 164 -22.46 17.03 -0.17
C HIS A 164 -21.78 17.93 -1.20
N ASP A 165 -22.57 18.65 -1.98
CA ASP A 165 -22.10 19.56 -3.03
C ASP A 165 -21.88 20.98 -2.46
N ALA A 166 -20.94 21.10 -1.48
CA ALA A 166 -20.65 22.37 -0.79
C ALA A 166 -19.62 23.24 -1.51
N ILE A 167 -18.86 22.68 -2.47
CA ILE A 167 -17.78 23.39 -3.17
C ILE A 167 -18.29 23.86 -4.52
N PRO A 168 -18.27 25.19 -4.78
CA PRO A 168 -18.82 25.75 -6.04
C PRO A 168 -17.98 25.41 -7.27
N ASP A 169 -16.66 25.14 -7.08
CA ASP A 169 -15.76 24.85 -8.18
C ASP A 169 -15.98 23.41 -8.70
N PRO A 170 -16.45 23.23 -9.95
CA PRO A 170 -16.70 21.89 -10.52
C PRO A 170 -15.42 21.06 -10.74
N GLN A 171 -14.24 21.67 -10.70
CA GLN A 171 -12.96 20.98 -10.81
C GLN A 171 -12.51 20.36 -9.49
N VAL A 172 -13.11 20.77 -8.37
CA VAL A 172 -12.80 20.31 -7.02
C VAL A 172 -13.89 19.34 -6.56
N ALA A 173 -13.50 18.12 -6.33
CA ALA A 173 -14.43 17.06 -6.02
C ALA A 173 -14.76 16.90 -4.54
N GLY A 174 -14.09 17.69 -3.66
CA GLY A 174 -14.32 17.60 -2.23
C GLY A 174 -13.32 18.41 -1.41
N LEU A 175 -13.39 18.26 -0.09
CA LEU A 175 -12.42 18.79 0.85
C LEU A 175 -11.84 17.67 1.73
N LEU A 176 -10.59 17.81 2.10
CA LEU A 176 -9.87 16.91 2.99
C LEU A 176 -9.90 17.46 4.40
N GLY A 177 -10.64 16.81 5.28
CA GLY A 177 -10.85 17.26 6.66
C GLY A 177 -9.85 16.69 7.66
N LEU A 178 -10.01 17.09 8.92
CA LEU A 178 -9.14 16.67 10.03
C LEU A 178 -9.15 15.18 10.27
N ASN A 179 -10.23 14.46 9.96
CA ASN A 179 -10.26 13.01 10.09
C ASN A 179 -9.23 12.30 9.21
N PHE A 180 -8.79 12.92 8.11
CA PHE A 180 -7.63 12.50 7.34
C PHE A 180 -6.36 13.20 7.83
N LEU A 181 -6.34 14.52 7.84
CA LEU A 181 -5.15 15.37 8.06
C LEU A 181 -4.48 15.13 9.41
N SER A 182 -5.26 14.86 10.47
CA SER A 182 -4.73 14.66 11.82
C SER A 182 -3.84 13.41 11.99
N ASN A 183 -3.84 12.49 11.02
CA ASN A 183 -2.97 11.32 11.01
C ASN A 183 -1.51 11.67 10.66
N PHE A 184 -1.27 12.90 10.21
CA PHE A 184 0.02 13.36 9.71
C PHE A 184 0.48 14.62 10.42
N LYS A 185 1.80 14.80 10.51
CA LYS A 185 2.38 16.12 10.61
C LYS A 185 2.32 16.75 9.23
N MET A 186 1.88 17.98 9.16
CA MET A 186 1.64 18.69 7.91
C MET A 186 2.39 20.01 7.90
N ASP A 187 3.10 20.27 6.81
CA ASP A 187 3.74 21.54 6.51
C ASP A 187 3.42 21.98 5.07
N ILE A 188 3.01 23.22 4.89
CA ILE A 188 2.64 23.78 3.59
C ILE A 188 3.64 24.87 3.20
N ASP A 189 4.58 24.51 2.31
CA ASP A 189 5.48 25.46 1.68
C ASP A 189 4.80 26.10 0.47
N THR A 190 4.17 27.23 0.69
CA THR A 190 3.46 27.96 -0.37
C THR A 190 4.39 28.65 -1.36
N GLN A 191 5.67 28.83 -1.04
CA GLN A 191 6.67 29.40 -1.95
C GLN A 191 7.15 28.36 -2.95
N LYS A 192 7.38 27.13 -2.47
CA LYS A 192 7.76 26.00 -3.31
C LYS A 192 6.56 25.29 -3.96
N GLY A 193 5.34 25.61 -3.52
CA GLY A 193 4.14 24.95 -4.03
C GLY A 193 4.02 23.47 -3.61
N VAL A 194 4.39 23.14 -2.37
CA VAL A 194 4.44 21.75 -1.87
C VAL A 194 3.79 21.63 -0.51
N LEU A 195 3.00 20.58 -0.34
CA LEU A 195 2.52 20.06 0.93
C LEU A 195 3.40 18.88 1.35
N HIS A 196 4.02 18.97 2.53
CA HIS A 196 4.73 17.88 3.16
C HIS A 196 3.84 17.17 4.18
N LEU A 197 3.77 15.84 4.07
CA LEU A 197 3.11 14.97 5.05
C LEU A 197 4.12 14.00 5.65
N GLU A 198 4.08 13.84 6.98
CA GLU A 198 4.85 12.82 7.73
C GLU A 198 3.87 12.04 8.60
N LYS A 199 3.88 10.72 8.51
CA LYS A 199 3.03 9.86 9.33
C LYS A 199 3.42 9.98 10.80
N LYS A 200 2.43 10.21 11.66
CA LYS A 200 2.61 10.22 13.12
C LYS A 200 2.90 8.86 13.70
#